data_5edbd82f253d7e2039ee83ffd38c0c20
#
_entry.id   5edbd82f253d7e2039ee83ffd38c0c20
#
_cell.length_a   1.000
_cell.length_b   1.000
_cell.length_c   1.000
_cell.angle_alpha   90.00
_cell.angle_beta   90.00
_cell.angle_gamma   90.00
#
_symmetry.space_group_name_H-M   'P 1'
#
loop_
_entity.id
_entity.type
_entity.pdbx_description
1 polymer ?
#
loop_
_entity_poly.entity_id
_entity_poly.type
_entity_poly.pdbx_seq_one_letter_code
_entity_poly.pdbx_strand_id
1 'polypeptide(L)'
;MQTNVMQPAVLIRLRPTGPWRYGPGDGAHDRVDTLYRSDRVFSAVTVAMRQLGFLDEWLDETARAPQTAVAFTSLYPYQGDTLFATPPASVWPPPPSQLTAPNPAFLNKIRWNDVGLVPLTVIEALLTGRAVSAEQWIADAATGCLLRRDRPGSAPFRLAARTAAAVDRVTNGAIQVSSAACVEFEPDSGLWTVARYRDAASASAWQDRLHACFRLLADSGFGGRRTQGWGKTESPEWKRGTWPGVILPKLGRASGATEESGPSLYWLLSLYSPSSVDRIDWAGGDYQLTLRGGRVESAGPGGGALKKSARMIAEGSVLAAQQEPAGAAVNVAPDDFAHPVYRSGFALTLKLPVIRAASDSMPVETPSDEEALEPRPCEAPAAATAAEEAAAGEAAKESTGPEDGASEDVASEDVPSESVTGEEATSEESEERSPDEL
;
A
#
# COMPACT_ATOMS: atom_id res chain seq x y z
N MET A 1 23.13 6.32 -25.84
CA MET A 1 22.21 7.44 -25.62
C MET A 1 20.79 6.87 -25.51
N GLN A 2 20.35 6.53 -24.31
CA GLN A 2 18.92 6.25 -24.07
C GLN A 2 18.25 7.62 -23.92
N THR A 3 17.60 8.08 -24.98
CA THR A 3 16.66 9.18 -24.90
C THR A 3 15.62 8.83 -23.85
N ASN A 4 15.49 9.64 -22.83
CA ASN A 4 14.47 9.53 -21.77
C ASN A 4 13.09 9.72 -22.44
N VAL A 5 12.59 8.65 -23.07
CA VAL A 5 11.31 8.64 -23.75
C VAL A 5 10.23 8.68 -22.67
N MET A 6 9.54 9.81 -22.55
CA MET A 6 8.43 9.96 -21.64
C MET A 6 7.36 8.91 -21.97
N GLN A 7 7.17 7.96 -21.05
CA GLN A 7 6.23 6.86 -21.23
C GLN A 7 4.78 7.35 -21.13
N PRO A 8 3.88 6.89 -22.02
CA PRO A 8 2.46 7.20 -21.90
C PRO A 8 1.90 6.68 -20.57
N ALA A 9 1.03 7.46 -19.97
CA ALA A 9 0.40 7.08 -18.71
C ALA A 9 -1.02 7.66 -18.62
N VAL A 10 -1.85 7.02 -17.82
CA VAL A 10 -3.22 7.45 -17.54
C VAL A 10 -3.44 7.43 -16.03
N LEU A 11 -3.85 8.56 -15.48
CA LEU A 11 -4.38 8.65 -14.13
C LEU A 11 -5.86 8.26 -14.17
N ILE A 12 -6.24 7.30 -13.35
CA ILE A 12 -7.60 6.77 -13.21
C ILE A 12 -8.07 7.09 -11.81
N ARG A 13 -9.20 7.80 -11.68
CA ARG A 13 -9.82 8.09 -10.39
C ARG A 13 -11.13 7.31 -10.28
N LEU A 14 -11.32 6.69 -9.14
CA LEU A 14 -12.48 5.86 -8.79
C LEU A 14 -13.19 6.50 -7.62
N ARG A 15 -14.47 6.88 -7.81
CA ARG A 15 -15.33 7.40 -6.76
C ARG A 15 -16.21 6.28 -6.22
N PRO A 16 -15.95 5.76 -5.00
CA PRO A 16 -16.75 4.69 -4.41
C PRO A 16 -18.20 5.09 -4.18
N THR A 17 -19.13 4.19 -4.49
CA THR A 17 -20.57 4.38 -4.23
C THR A 17 -21.05 3.62 -2.99
N GLY A 18 -20.15 2.88 -2.34
CA GLY A 18 -20.44 2.08 -1.16
C GLY A 18 -19.16 1.62 -0.46
N PRO A 19 -19.27 0.75 0.55
CA PRO A 19 -18.12 0.28 1.29
C PRO A 19 -17.21 -0.60 0.43
N TRP A 20 -15.91 -0.56 0.72
CA TRP A 20 -14.93 -1.42 0.09
C TRP A 20 -14.32 -2.40 1.11
N ARG A 21 -14.00 -3.60 0.65
CA ARG A 21 -13.30 -4.59 1.47
C ARG A 21 -12.13 -5.19 0.73
N TYR A 22 -10.96 -4.98 1.25
CA TYR A 22 -9.73 -5.65 0.83
C TYR A 22 -8.91 -6.00 2.07
N GLY A 23 -8.92 -7.27 2.41
CA GLY A 23 -8.27 -7.77 3.62
C GLY A 23 -6.80 -8.10 3.42
N PRO A 24 -6.07 -8.40 4.48
CA PRO A 24 -4.64 -8.75 4.43
C PRO A 24 -4.36 -10.06 3.65
N GLY A 25 -5.39 -10.82 3.27
CA GLY A 25 -5.24 -12.06 2.51
C GLY A 25 -5.20 -13.32 3.37
N ASP A 26 -5.32 -13.19 4.68
CA ASP A 26 -5.35 -14.28 5.68
C ASP A 26 -6.76 -14.86 5.92
N GLY A 27 -7.79 -14.27 5.31
CA GLY A 27 -9.19 -14.67 5.49
C GLY A 27 -9.90 -14.00 6.66
N ALA A 28 -9.21 -13.21 7.48
CA ALA A 28 -9.82 -12.48 8.59
C ALA A 28 -10.94 -11.55 8.11
N HIS A 29 -12.08 -11.54 8.81
CA HIS A 29 -13.23 -10.70 8.49
C HIS A 29 -13.27 -9.40 9.27
N ASP A 30 -12.55 -9.31 10.37
CA ASP A 30 -12.47 -8.20 11.31
C ASP A 30 -11.44 -7.12 10.91
N ARG A 31 -10.59 -7.39 9.92
CA ARG A 31 -9.52 -6.49 9.47
C ARG A 31 -9.61 -6.19 7.99
N VAL A 32 -9.19 -4.99 7.61
CA VAL A 32 -9.00 -4.54 6.22
C VAL A 32 -7.65 -3.84 6.10
N ASP A 33 -7.07 -3.89 4.91
CA ASP A 33 -5.94 -3.03 4.54
C ASP A 33 -6.45 -1.60 4.29
N THR A 34 -5.59 -0.61 4.47
CA THR A 34 -5.86 0.78 4.08
C THR A 34 -5.45 1.07 2.64
N LEU A 35 -4.70 0.16 2.00
CA LEU A 35 -4.20 0.28 0.64
C LEU A 35 -4.63 -0.91 -0.23
N TYR A 36 -5.30 -0.62 -1.34
CA TYR A 36 -5.61 -1.63 -2.36
C TYR A 36 -4.40 -1.78 -3.30
N ARG A 37 -3.55 -2.75 -2.99
CA ARG A 37 -2.22 -2.88 -3.58
C ARG A 37 -2.23 -3.26 -5.06
N SER A 38 -1.18 -2.91 -5.80
CA SER A 38 -1.04 -3.10 -7.25
C SER A 38 -1.22 -4.54 -7.72
N ASP A 39 -0.84 -5.54 -6.92
CA ASP A 39 -1.08 -6.96 -7.21
C ASP A 39 -2.57 -7.30 -7.31
N ARG A 40 -3.41 -6.64 -6.52
CA ARG A 40 -4.87 -6.78 -6.57
C ARG A 40 -5.48 -6.00 -7.73
N VAL A 41 -4.93 -4.83 -8.05
CA VAL A 41 -5.35 -4.07 -9.24
C VAL A 41 -5.14 -4.92 -10.48
N PHE A 42 -3.94 -5.48 -10.64
CA PHE A 42 -3.63 -6.40 -11.74
C PHE A 42 -4.56 -7.63 -11.75
N SER A 43 -4.80 -8.25 -10.60
CA SER A 43 -5.70 -9.40 -10.49
C SER A 43 -7.14 -9.05 -10.88
N ALA A 44 -7.67 -7.90 -10.44
CA ALA A 44 -9.01 -7.45 -10.81
C ALA A 44 -9.11 -7.17 -12.32
N VAL A 45 -8.12 -6.49 -12.89
CA VAL A 45 -8.04 -6.25 -14.34
C VAL A 45 -7.95 -7.56 -15.11
N THR A 46 -7.14 -8.53 -14.66
CA THR A 46 -7.02 -9.85 -15.30
C THR A 46 -8.35 -10.60 -15.33
N VAL A 47 -9.11 -10.55 -14.24
CA VAL A 47 -10.46 -11.15 -14.19
C VAL A 47 -11.42 -10.45 -15.17
N ALA A 48 -11.36 -9.12 -15.24
CA ALA A 48 -12.16 -8.35 -16.19
C ALA A 48 -11.75 -8.62 -17.65
N MET A 49 -10.44 -8.72 -17.93
CA MET A 49 -9.92 -9.10 -19.26
C MET A 49 -10.44 -10.48 -19.70
N ARG A 50 -10.51 -11.44 -18.77
CA ARG A 50 -11.12 -12.75 -19.04
C ARG A 50 -12.58 -12.61 -19.44
N GLN A 51 -13.37 -11.81 -18.74
CA GLN A 51 -14.78 -11.60 -19.03
C GLN A 51 -15.00 -10.89 -20.37
N LEU A 52 -14.06 -10.04 -20.77
CA LEU A 52 -14.07 -9.33 -22.05
C LEU A 52 -13.44 -10.13 -23.21
N GLY A 53 -12.91 -11.33 -22.96
CA GLY A 53 -12.34 -12.19 -23.99
C GLY A 53 -10.88 -11.89 -24.36
N PHE A 54 -10.14 -11.09 -23.57
CA PHE A 54 -8.77 -10.69 -23.84
C PHE A 54 -7.72 -11.33 -22.92
N LEU A 55 -8.06 -12.41 -22.20
CA LEU A 55 -7.20 -12.97 -21.15
C LEU A 55 -5.80 -13.37 -21.65
N ASP A 56 -5.74 -14.16 -22.72
CA ASP A 56 -4.46 -14.72 -23.19
C ASP A 56 -3.56 -13.62 -23.73
N GLU A 57 -4.08 -12.72 -24.58
CA GLU A 57 -3.33 -11.57 -25.05
C GLU A 57 -2.82 -10.70 -23.89
N TRP A 58 -3.65 -10.49 -22.87
CA TRP A 58 -3.30 -9.73 -21.68
C TRP A 58 -2.15 -10.39 -20.93
N LEU A 59 -2.22 -11.69 -20.70
CA LEU A 59 -1.17 -12.43 -19.98
C LEU A 59 0.12 -12.51 -20.80
N ASP A 60 0.05 -12.66 -22.11
CA ASP A 60 1.21 -12.73 -22.99
C ASP A 60 1.98 -11.39 -23.02
N GLU A 61 1.26 -10.27 -23.01
CA GLU A 61 1.87 -8.94 -23.02
C GLU A 61 2.24 -8.42 -21.61
N THR A 62 1.83 -9.12 -20.55
CA THR A 62 2.11 -8.71 -19.17
C THR A 62 2.85 -9.77 -18.37
N ALA A 63 2.13 -10.75 -17.80
CA ALA A 63 2.68 -11.70 -16.84
C ALA A 63 3.68 -12.71 -17.43
N ARG A 64 3.57 -13.00 -18.71
CA ARG A 64 4.45 -13.92 -19.46
C ARG A 64 5.55 -13.17 -20.21
N ALA A 65 5.39 -11.86 -20.41
CA ALA A 65 6.38 -11.03 -21.11
C ALA A 65 7.62 -10.76 -20.24
N PRO A 66 8.80 -10.63 -20.85
CA PRO A 66 10.02 -10.21 -20.14
C PRO A 66 9.89 -8.80 -19.54
N GLN A 67 9.10 -7.95 -20.17
CA GLN A 67 8.77 -6.61 -19.72
C GLN A 67 7.28 -6.36 -19.96
N THR A 68 6.56 -6.01 -18.90
CA THR A 68 5.11 -5.80 -18.96
C THR A 68 4.72 -4.64 -19.89
N ALA A 69 3.67 -4.83 -20.67
CA ALA A 69 3.09 -3.75 -21.49
C ALA A 69 2.43 -2.67 -20.65
N VAL A 70 1.90 -3.03 -19.47
CA VAL A 70 1.20 -2.12 -18.56
C VAL A 70 1.59 -2.42 -17.12
N ALA A 71 1.98 -1.39 -16.37
CA ALA A 71 2.19 -1.44 -14.92
C ALA A 71 1.21 -0.50 -14.22
N PHE A 72 0.75 -0.89 -13.03
CA PHE A 72 -0.16 -0.10 -12.21
C PHE A 72 0.50 0.34 -10.91
N THR A 73 0.18 1.56 -10.45
CA THR A 73 0.38 1.90 -9.03
C THR A 73 -0.61 1.11 -8.19
N SER A 74 -0.40 1.05 -6.89
CA SER A 74 -1.46 0.72 -5.95
C SER A 74 -2.58 1.76 -6.04
N LEU A 75 -3.81 1.40 -5.59
CA LEU A 75 -4.90 2.36 -5.47
C LEU A 75 -4.69 3.15 -4.18
N TYR A 76 -4.33 4.40 -4.34
CA TYR A 76 -4.13 5.35 -3.25
C TYR A 76 -5.36 6.23 -3.05
N PRO A 77 -5.61 6.75 -1.85
CA PRO A 77 -6.73 7.65 -1.64
C PRO A 77 -6.51 9.02 -2.27
N TYR A 78 -7.62 9.69 -2.57
CA TYR A 78 -7.66 11.13 -2.86
C TYR A 78 -8.80 11.80 -2.11
N GLN A 79 -8.71 13.12 -1.94
CA GLN A 79 -9.78 13.96 -1.43
C GLN A 79 -9.79 15.30 -2.19
N GLY A 80 -10.88 15.57 -2.90
CA GLY A 80 -10.94 16.66 -3.86
C GLY A 80 -9.81 16.51 -4.90
N ASP A 81 -8.95 17.53 -5.01
CA ASP A 81 -7.79 17.51 -5.90
C ASP A 81 -6.51 16.97 -5.23
N THR A 82 -6.57 16.64 -3.95
CA THR A 82 -5.40 16.15 -3.21
C THR A 82 -5.25 14.65 -3.41
N LEU A 83 -4.18 14.24 -4.09
CA LEU A 83 -3.78 12.85 -4.24
C LEU A 83 -2.80 12.48 -3.13
N PHE A 84 -3.01 11.36 -2.46
CA PHE A 84 -2.11 10.82 -1.43
C PHE A 84 -1.32 9.64 -1.99
N ALA A 85 -0.12 9.43 -1.47
CA ALA A 85 0.68 8.23 -1.75
C ALA A 85 1.54 7.88 -0.54
N THR A 86 2.07 6.65 -0.51
CA THR A 86 3.11 6.27 0.44
C THR A 86 4.40 6.99 0.07
N PRO A 87 4.96 7.82 0.97
CA PRO A 87 6.14 8.63 0.65
C PRO A 87 7.38 7.76 0.45
N PRO A 88 8.40 8.24 -0.29
CA PRO A 88 9.67 7.53 -0.40
C PRO A 88 10.41 7.49 0.93
N ALA A 89 10.85 6.30 1.34
CA ALA A 89 11.51 6.07 2.63
C ALA A 89 12.77 6.94 2.82
N SER A 90 13.47 7.28 1.75
CA SER A 90 14.67 8.13 1.79
C SER A 90 14.44 9.59 2.17
N VAL A 91 13.18 10.09 2.09
CA VAL A 91 12.82 11.47 2.44
C VAL A 91 11.70 11.54 3.47
N TRP A 92 11.29 10.41 4.00
CA TRP A 92 10.24 10.33 5.01
C TRP A 92 10.69 9.49 6.22
N PRO A 93 10.62 10.01 7.44
CA PRO A 93 10.09 11.32 7.87
C PRO A 93 10.88 12.51 7.31
N PRO A 94 10.24 13.71 7.13
CA PRO A 94 10.93 14.86 6.60
C PRO A 94 12.13 15.24 7.49
N PRO A 95 13.32 15.50 6.90
CA PRO A 95 14.47 15.94 7.69
C PRO A 95 14.19 17.31 8.32
N PRO A 96 14.70 17.59 9.53
CA PRO A 96 14.48 18.87 10.22
C PRO A 96 14.87 20.09 9.38
N SER A 97 15.87 19.98 8.52
CA SER A 97 16.32 21.03 7.60
C SER A 97 15.29 21.43 6.55
N GLN A 98 14.33 20.55 6.24
CA GLN A 98 13.23 20.81 5.30
C GLN A 98 11.91 21.15 6.00
N LEU A 99 11.90 21.24 7.32
CA LEU A 99 10.73 21.64 8.09
C LEU A 99 10.86 23.09 8.56
N THR A 100 9.79 23.84 8.37
CA THR A 100 9.67 25.18 8.96
C THR A 100 8.54 25.21 9.96
N ALA A 101 8.74 25.87 11.10
CA ALA A 101 7.70 26.16 12.06
C ALA A 101 8.07 27.46 12.77
N PRO A 102 7.13 28.41 12.94
CA PRO A 102 7.35 29.63 13.72
C PRO A 102 7.69 29.32 15.18
N ASN A 103 7.17 28.21 15.71
CA ASN A 103 7.50 27.72 17.03
C ASN A 103 8.11 26.30 16.91
N PRO A 104 9.39 26.10 17.34
CA PRO A 104 10.06 24.80 17.32
C PRO A 104 9.28 23.68 18.02
N ALA A 105 8.44 24.01 19.00
CA ALA A 105 7.60 23.03 19.69
C ALA A 105 6.59 22.34 18.75
N PHE A 106 6.25 22.92 17.60
CA PHE A 106 5.38 22.30 16.60
C PHE A 106 6.07 21.15 15.85
N LEU A 107 7.39 21.22 15.66
CA LEU A 107 8.15 20.18 14.95
C LEU A 107 8.00 18.81 15.65
N ASN A 108 7.88 18.82 16.96
CA ASN A 108 7.78 17.60 17.77
C ASN A 108 6.32 17.14 18.01
N LYS A 109 5.31 17.92 17.61
CA LYS A 109 3.90 17.56 17.82
C LYS A 109 3.34 16.61 16.78
N ILE A 110 3.94 16.58 15.59
CA ILE A 110 3.50 15.69 14.53
C ILE A 110 4.31 14.40 14.62
N ARG A 111 3.62 13.28 14.79
CA ARG A 111 4.23 11.95 14.73
C ARG A 111 4.40 11.55 13.25
N TRP A 112 5.41 12.10 12.60
CA TRP A 112 5.68 11.86 11.18
C TRP A 112 5.82 10.36 10.85
N ASN A 113 6.35 9.56 11.76
CA ASN A 113 6.52 8.12 11.59
C ASN A 113 5.19 7.35 11.48
N ASP A 114 4.11 7.88 12.07
CA ASP A 114 2.80 7.24 12.04
C ASP A 114 2.03 7.55 10.74
N VAL A 115 2.59 8.43 9.90
CA VAL A 115 1.96 8.83 8.63
C VAL A 115 2.45 7.96 7.50
N GLY A 116 1.55 7.15 6.94
CA GLY A 116 1.81 6.28 5.79
C GLY A 116 1.27 6.82 4.45
N LEU A 117 0.40 7.83 4.50
CA LEU A 117 -0.25 8.41 3.32
C LEU A 117 -0.08 9.93 3.32
N VAL A 118 0.72 10.44 2.38
CA VAL A 118 1.16 11.84 2.31
C VAL A 118 0.66 12.46 1.00
N PRO A 119 0.15 13.72 1.03
CA PRO A 119 -0.18 14.43 -0.20
C PRO A 119 1.00 14.51 -1.17
N LEU A 120 0.77 14.21 -2.44
CA LEU A 120 1.81 14.28 -3.48
C LEU A 120 2.47 15.67 -3.57
N THR A 121 1.72 16.72 -3.23
CA THR A 121 2.27 18.10 -3.18
C THR A 121 3.35 18.28 -2.10
N VAL A 122 3.22 17.57 -0.97
CA VAL A 122 4.22 17.54 0.10
C VAL A 122 5.42 16.71 -0.33
N ILE A 123 5.17 15.51 -0.89
CA ILE A 123 6.24 14.66 -1.42
C ILE A 123 7.05 15.41 -2.49
N GLU A 124 6.36 16.06 -3.43
CA GLU A 124 7.02 16.85 -4.48
C GLU A 124 7.83 18.02 -3.90
N ALA A 125 7.34 18.67 -2.82
CA ALA A 125 8.08 19.70 -2.14
C ALA A 125 9.39 19.17 -1.53
N LEU A 126 9.31 18.05 -0.81
CA LEU A 126 10.49 17.40 -0.21
C LEU A 126 11.51 16.97 -1.27
N LEU A 127 11.04 16.33 -2.35
CA LEU A 127 11.90 15.87 -3.45
C LEU A 127 12.55 17.00 -4.23
N THR A 128 11.96 18.19 -4.21
CA THR A 128 12.52 19.41 -4.84
C THR A 128 13.28 20.31 -3.86
N GLY A 129 13.56 19.84 -2.64
CA GLY A 129 14.29 20.59 -1.62
C GLY A 129 13.53 21.79 -1.05
N ARG A 130 12.22 21.88 -1.26
CA ARG A 130 11.40 22.97 -0.73
C ARG A 130 10.98 22.66 0.70
N ALA A 131 11.05 23.66 1.55
CA ALA A 131 10.62 23.56 2.94
C ALA A 131 9.10 23.33 3.05
N VAL A 132 8.73 22.50 4.03
CA VAL A 132 7.34 22.19 4.39
C VAL A 132 7.03 22.83 5.74
N SER A 133 5.98 23.65 5.81
CA SER A 133 5.53 24.25 7.07
C SER A 133 4.78 23.19 7.89
N ALA A 134 5.37 22.77 9.02
CA ALA A 134 4.80 21.77 9.91
C ALA A 134 3.45 22.20 10.51
N GLU A 135 3.22 23.51 10.69
CA GLU A 135 1.97 24.01 11.25
C GLU A 135 0.75 23.78 10.38
N GLN A 136 0.95 23.62 9.08
CA GLN A 136 -0.15 23.43 8.13
C GLN A 136 -0.72 22.01 8.17
N TRP A 137 -0.05 21.06 8.85
CA TRP A 137 -0.35 19.64 8.77
C TRP A 137 -0.72 19.05 10.12
N ILE A 138 -1.48 17.95 10.07
CA ILE A 138 -1.83 17.11 11.19
C ILE A 138 -1.80 15.65 10.73
N ALA A 139 -1.22 14.78 11.57
CA ALA A 139 -1.28 13.34 11.36
C ALA A 139 -2.61 12.79 11.88
N ASP A 140 -3.38 12.15 11.03
CA ASP A 140 -4.58 11.42 11.44
C ASP A 140 -4.22 9.99 11.81
N ALA A 141 -4.30 9.66 13.10
CA ALA A 141 -3.90 8.36 13.62
C ALA A 141 -4.82 7.21 13.16
N ALA A 142 -6.07 7.51 12.78
CA ALA A 142 -7.03 6.49 12.38
C ALA A 142 -6.77 5.96 10.97
N THR A 143 -6.32 6.81 10.05
CA THR A 143 -6.09 6.46 8.64
C THR A 143 -4.62 6.48 8.24
N GLY A 144 -3.75 7.06 9.07
CA GLY A 144 -2.35 7.31 8.73
C GLY A 144 -2.17 8.39 7.65
N CYS A 145 -3.17 9.24 7.42
CA CYS A 145 -3.10 10.31 6.43
C CYS A 145 -2.51 11.60 7.03
N LEU A 146 -1.71 12.30 6.23
CA LEU A 146 -1.29 13.66 6.53
C LEU A 146 -2.33 14.65 6.00
N LEU A 147 -3.05 15.31 6.89
CA LEU A 147 -4.18 16.20 6.57
C LEU A 147 -3.80 17.65 6.76
N ARG A 148 -4.46 18.54 6.03
CA ARG A 148 -4.30 20.00 6.22
C ARG A 148 -5.07 20.45 7.45
N ARG A 149 -4.39 21.23 8.30
CA ARG A 149 -4.97 21.80 9.53
C ARG A 149 -6.02 22.90 9.26
N ASP A 150 -5.85 23.67 8.18
CA ASP A 150 -6.74 24.77 7.81
C ASP A 150 -8.04 24.29 7.12
N ARG A 151 -8.12 23.01 6.80
CA ARG A 151 -9.33 22.34 6.31
C ARG A 151 -9.73 21.26 7.32
N PRO A 152 -10.34 21.63 8.46
CA PRO A 152 -10.81 20.65 9.42
C PRO A 152 -11.95 19.86 8.76
N GLY A 153 -11.63 18.69 8.32
CA GLY A 153 -12.51 17.71 7.71
C GLY A 153 -12.05 16.33 8.11
N SER A 154 -12.89 15.35 7.84
CA SER A 154 -12.50 13.95 7.97
C SER A 154 -11.38 13.61 6.98
N ALA A 155 -10.61 12.58 7.31
CA ALA A 155 -9.69 11.94 6.37
C ALA A 155 -10.46 11.44 5.12
N PRO A 156 -9.79 11.16 3.99
CA PRO A 156 -10.47 10.72 2.77
C PRO A 156 -11.31 9.45 2.94
N PHE A 157 -11.05 8.68 3.98
CA PHE A 157 -11.77 7.46 4.31
C PHE A 157 -11.76 7.20 5.82
N ARG A 158 -12.60 6.27 6.25
CA ARG A 158 -12.58 5.72 7.61
C ARG A 158 -12.67 4.20 7.58
N LEU A 159 -12.15 3.57 8.63
CA LEU A 159 -12.34 2.14 8.88
C LEU A 159 -13.65 1.95 9.65
N ALA A 160 -14.50 1.07 9.15
CA ALA A 160 -15.81 0.80 9.74
C ALA A 160 -16.06 -0.71 9.78
N ALA A 161 -17.04 -1.12 10.58
CA ALA A 161 -17.57 -2.47 10.57
C ALA A 161 -19.05 -2.45 10.18
N ARG A 162 -19.45 -3.33 9.26
CA ARG A 162 -20.84 -3.51 8.88
C ARG A 162 -21.33 -4.89 9.25
N THR A 163 -22.44 -4.92 9.95
CA THR A 163 -23.12 -6.14 10.35
C THR A 163 -24.24 -6.46 9.35
N ALA A 164 -24.33 -7.71 8.95
CA ALA A 164 -25.43 -8.24 8.14
C ALA A 164 -26.01 -9.47 8.83
N ALA A 165 -27.32 -9.60 8.80
CA ALA A 165 -28.03 -10.77 9.28
C ALA A 165 -28.61 -11.55 8.10
N ALA A 166 -28.42 -12.87 8.08
CA ALA A 166 -29.20 -13.76 7.27
C ALA A 166 -30.54 -13.99 7.99
N VAL A 167 -31.64 -13.73 7.30
CA VAL A 167 -33.00 -13.85 7.86
C VAL A 167 -33.70 -15.00 7.18
N ASP A 168 -34.27 -15.89 7.98
CA ASP A 168 -35.21 -16.89 7.48
C ASP A 168 -36.50 -16.19 7.03
N ARG A 169 -36.84 -16.34 5.77
CA ARG A 169 -38.04 -15.71 5.18
C ARG A 169 -39.36 -16.28 5.67
N VAL A 170 -39.33 -17.47 6.27
CA VAL A 170 -40.54 -18.13 6.79
C VAL A 170 -40.81 -17.66 8.22
N THR A 171 -39.79 -17.67 9.06
CA THR A 171 -39.92 -17.33 10.48
C THR A 171 -39.63 -15.86 10.80
N ASN A 172 -39.06 -15.12 9.83
CA ASN A 172 -38.50 -13.77 10.01
C ASN A 172 -37.46 -13.67 11.13
N GLY A 173 -36.92 -14.81 11.56
CA GLY A 173 -35.87 -14.89 12.57
C GLY A 173 -34.48 -14.72 11.95
N ALA A 174 -33.55 -14.08 12.67
CA ALA A 174 -32.16 -14.04 12.25
C ALA A 174 -31.53 -15.43 12.45
N ILE A 175 -31.04 -16.03 11.36
CA ILE A 175 -30.36 -17.33 11.37
C ILE A 175 -28.88 -17.13 11.75
N GLN A 176 -28.26 -16.11 11.15
CA GLN A 176 -26.84 -15.85 11.34
C GLN A 176 -26.55 -14.35 11.23
N VAL A 177 -25.78 -13.85 12.19
CA VAL A 177 -25.25 -12.48 12.17
C VAL A 177 -23.77 -12.56 11.81
N SER A 178 -23.35 -11.77 10.82
CA SER A 178 -21.95 -11.66 10.41
C SER A 178 -21.52 -10.20 10.41
N SER A 179 -20.34 -9.92 10.96
CA SER A 179 -19.73 -8.59 10.90
C SER A 179 -18.50 -8.62 9.97
N ALA A 180 -18.28 -7.52 9.27
CA ALA A 180 -17.10 -7.39 8.43
C ALA A 180 -16.56 -5.97 8.46
N ALA A 181 -15.25 -5.86 8.64
CA ALA A 181 -14.54 -4.60 8.50
C ALA A 181 -14.56 -4.13 7.04
N CYS A 182 -14.64 -2.82 6.85
CA CYS A 182 -14.66 -2.18 5.55
C CYS A 182 -13.99 -0.79 5.59
N VAL A 183 -13.70 -0.28 4.42
CA VAL A 183 -13.30 1.11 4.19
C VAL A 183 -14.50 1.86 3.63
N GLU A 184 -14.86 2.97 4.26
CA GLU A 184 -15.90 3.90 3.81
C GLU A 184 -15.23 5.22 3.44
N PHE A 185 -15.65 5.79 2.32
CA PHE A 185 -15.05 7.01 1.78
C PHE A 185 -15.93 8.21 2.09
N GLU A 186 -15.30 9.34 2.37
CA GLU A 186 -15.99 10.61 2.59
C GLU A 186 -16.44 11.24 1.25
N PRO A 187 -17.39 12.17 1.26
CA PRO A 187 -17.76 12.92 0.08
C PRO A 187 -16.54 13.52 -0.63
N ASP A 188 -16.54 13.57 -1.96
CA ASP A 188 -15.43 14.04 -2.80
C ASP A 188 -14.11 13.28 -2.61
N SER A 189 -14.17 12.09 -2.01
CA SER A 189 -13.03 11.22 -1.81
C SER A 189 -13.17 9.93 -2.60
N GLY A 190 -12.04 9.25 -2.80
CA GLY A 190 -12.01 7.97 -3.48
C GLY A 190 -10.59 7.46 -3.63
N LEU A 191 -10.38 6.65 -4.66
CA LEU A 191 -9.12 6.00 -4.95
C LEU A 191 -8.58 6.41 -6.32
N TRP A 192 -7.27 6.51 -6.45
CA TRP A 192 -6.61 6.75 -7.72
C TRP A 192 -5.51 5.73 -7.99
N THR A 193 -5.26 5.45 -9.26
CA THR A 193 -4.13 4.66 -9.75
C THR A 193 -3.63 5.24 -11.05
N VAL A 194 -2.40 4.93 -11.39
CA VAL A 194 -1.84 5.20 -12.72
C VAL A 194 -1.63 3.87 -13.43
N ALA A 195 -2.09 3.80 -14.68
CA ALA A 195 -1.64 2.81 -15.64
C ALA A 195 -0.52 3.44 -16.47
N ARG A 196 0.71 2.92 -16.36
CA ARG A 196 1.87 3.30 -17.17
C ARG A 196 2.05 2.27 -18.26
N TYR A 197 2.17 2.71 -19.50
CA TYR A 197 2.42 1.85 -20.64
C TYR A 197 3.92 1.80 -20.94
N ARG A 198 4.41 0.64 -21.37
CA ARG A 198 5.81 0.44 -21.78
C ARG A 198 6.24 1.43 -22.87
N ASP A 199 5.37 1.62 -23.87
CA ASP A 199 5.60 2.48 -25.03
C ASP A 199 4.27 2.94 -25.67
N ALA A 200 4.34 3.71 -26.75
CA ALA A 200 3.17 4.21 -27.46
C ALA A 200 2.36 3.08 -28.13
N ALA A 201 3.01 2.00 -28.58
CA ALA A 201 2.33 0.86 -29.16
C ALA A 201 1.51 0.11 -28.10
N SER A 202 2.07 -0.13 -26.94
CA SER A 202 1.37 -0.70 -25.78
C SER A 202 0.19 0.19 -25.34
N ALA A 203 0.37 1.52 -25.35
CA ALA A 203 -0.73 2.45 -25.04
C ALA A 203 -1.85 2.35 -26.05
N SER A 204 -1.53 2.29 -27.35
CA SER A 204 -2.53 2.13 -28.42
C SER A 204 -3.29 0.81 -28.34
N ALA A 205 -2.60 -0.28 -28.00
CA ALA A 205 -3.21 -1.61 -27.90
C ALA A 205 -4.13 -1.77 -26.66
N TRP A 206 -3.73 -1.19 -25.53
CA TRP A 206 -4.35 -1.52 -24.24
C TRP A 206 -5.24 -0.43 -23.66
N GLN A 207 -5.13 0.82 -24.06
CA GLN A 207 -5.84 1.92 -23.41
C GLN A 207 -7.36 1.74 -23.44
N ASP A 208 -7.96 1.42 -24.60
CA ASP A 208 -9.40 1.27 -24.72
C ASP A 208 -9.91 -0.02 -24.05
N ARG A 209 -9.11 -1.10 -24.10
CA ARG A 209 -9.40 -2.35 -23.40
C ARG A 209 -9.37 -2.14 -21.87
N LEU A 210 -8.40 -1.38 -21.36
CA LEU A 210 -8.36 -1.01 -19.94
C LEU A 210 -9.54 -0.12 -19.56
N HIS A 211 -9.93 0.81 -20.41
CA HIS A 211 -11.11 1.63 -20.18
C HIS A 211 -12.36 0.75 -20.02
N ALA A 212 -12.57 -0.23 -20.91
CA ALA A 212 -13.66 -1.19 -20.82
C ALA A 212 -13.57 -2.03 -19.53
N CYS A 213 -12.36 -2.51 -19.16
CA CYS A 213 -12.13 -3.24 -17.92
C CYS A 213 -12.51 -2.45 -16.68
N PHE A 214 -12.06 -1.22 -16.56
CA PHE A 214 -12.35 -0.41 -15.38
C PHE A 214 -13.83 -0.03 -15.29
N ARG A 215 -14.52 0.18 -16.41
CA ARG A 215 -15.99 0.35 -16.42
C ARG A 215 -16.69 -0.91 -15.92
N LEU A 216 -16.29 -2.08 -16.40
CA LEU A 216 -16.84 -3.35 -15.93
C LEU A 216 -16.58 -3.55 -14.43
N LEU A 217 -15.39 -3.19 -13.95
CA LEU A 217 -15.03 -3.27 -12.53
C LEU A 217 -15.79 -2.24 -11.68
N ALA A 218 -16.10 -1.06 -12.21
CA ALA A 218 -16.92 -0.07 -11.53
C ALA A 218 -18.33 -0.63 -11.20
N ASP A 219 -18.93 -1.35 -12.13
CA ASP A 219 -20.25 -1.95 -11.98
C ASP A 219 -20.22 -3.25 -11.16
N SER A 220 -19.23 -4.11 -11.38
CA SER A 220 -19.12 -5.43 -10.73
C SER A 220 -18.48 -5.36 -9.34
N GLY A 221 -17.73 -4.29 -9.05
CA GLY A 221 -17.03 -4.05 -7.80
C GLY A 221 -15.61 -4.60 -7.74
N PHE A 222 -14.78 -3.92 -6.94
CA PHE A 222 -13.43 -4.33 -6.57
C PHE A 222 -13.41 -5.03 -5.21
N GLY A 223 -12.48 -5.94 -5.00
CA GLY A 223 -12.25 -6.57 -3.70
C GLY A 223 -13.29 -7.61 -3.28
N GLY A 224 -13.57 -7.69 -2.00
CA GLY A 224 -14.47 -8.69 -1.43
C GLY A 224 -15.92 -8.22 -1.27
N ARG A 225 -16.85 -9.15 -1.08
CA ARG A 225 -18.29 -8.94 -0.91
C ARG A 225 -18.99 -8.24 -2.08
N ARG A 226 -18.46 -8.40 -3.30
CA ARG A 226 -19.04 -7.84 -4.54
C ARG A 226 -20.48 -8.25 -4.77
N THR A 227 -20.86 -9.48 -4.41
CA THR A 227 -22.25 -9.98 -4.47
C THR A 227 -23.21 -9.23 -3.55
N GLN A 228 -22.67 -8.51 -2.56
CA GLN A 228 -23.43 -7.64 -1.66
C GLN A 228 -23.38 -6.16 -2.09
N GLY A 229 -22.87 -5.88 -3.30
CA GLY A 229 -22.76 -4.53 -3.86
C GLY A 229 -21.56 -3.71 -3.35
N TRP A 230 -20.62 -4.34 -2.61
CA TRP A 230 -19.42 -3.65 -2.14
C TRP A 230 -18.39 -3.49 -3.25
N GLY A 231 -17.55 -2.48 -3.13
CA GLY A 231 -16.46 -2.22 -4.08
C GLY A 231 -16.87 -1.53 -5.37
N LYS A 232 -18.13 -1.12 -5.51
CA LYS A 232 -18.62 -0.39 -6.68
C LYS A 232 -18.17 1.06 -6.69
N THR A 233 -18.08 1.64 -7.89
CA THR A 233 -17.75 3.05 -8.08
C THR A 233 -18.67 3.68 -9.11
N GLU A 234 -18.67 5.01 -9.14
CA GLU A 234 -19.13 5.74 -10.33
C GLU A 234 -18.27 5.41 -11.55
N SER A 235 -18.67 5.90 -12.72
CA SER A 235 -17.85 5.77 -13.92
C SER A 235 -16.45 6.35 -13.68
N PRO A 236 -15.38 5.59 -13.98
CA PRO A 236 -14.01 6.06 -13.72
C PRO A 236 -13.68 7.34 -14.49
N GLU A 237 -12.98 8.26 -13.86
CA GLU A 237 -12.43 9.46 -14.49
C GLU A 237 -11.04 9.16 -15.03
N TRP A 238 -10.75 9.64 -16.24
CA TRP A 238 -9.52 9.37 -16.97
C TRP A 238 -8.78 10.65 -17.33
N LYS A 239 -7.51 10.74 -16.90
CA LYS A 239 -6.62 11.82 -17.30
C LYS A 239 -5.39 11.26 -17.99
N ARG A 240 -5.29 11.44 -19.29
CA ARG A 240 -4.13 11.04 -20.10
C ARG A 240 -2.96 11.99 -19.87
N GLY A 241 -1.75 11.44 -19.94
CA GLY A 241 -0.52 12.21 -19.79
C GLY A 241 0.72 11.35 -19.99
N THR A 242 1.80 11.79 -19.46
CA THR A 242 3.08 11.07 -19.47
C THR A 242 3.58 10.85 -18.05
N TRP A 243 4.27 9.78 -17.85
CA TRP A 243 4.90 9.44 -16.57
C TRP A 243 6.20 10.24 -16.38
N PRO A 244 6.49 10.81 -15.19
CA PRO A 244 5.61 10.93 -14.01
C PRO A 244 4.76 12.20 -13.99
N GLY A 245 4.79 13.00 -15.05
CA GLY A 245 4.15 14.31 -15.12
C GLY A 245 2.63 14.30 -14.90
N VAL A 246 1.96 13.15 -15.10
CA VAL A 246 0.51 13.00 -14.90
C VAL A 246 0.09 13.19 -13.44
N ILE A 247 1.01 12.90 -12.49
CA ILE A 247 0.78 13.04 -11.03
C ILE A 247 1.73 14.05 -10.37
N LEU A 248 2.95 14.23 -10.89
CA LEU A 248 4.00 15.10 -10.36
C LEU A 248 4.55 16.01 -11.47
N PRO A 249 3.81 17.05 -11.84
CA PRO A 249 4.12 17.85 -13.02
C PRO A 249 5.46 18.61 -12.95
N LYS A 250 5.94 18.93 -11.74
CA LYS A 250 7.22 19.64 -11.57
C LYS A 250 8.41 18.70 -11.74
N LEU A 251 8.31 17.48 -11.22
CA LEU A 251 9.34 16.46 -11.40
C LEU A 251 9.42 15.98 -12.87
N GLY A 252 8.29 15.88 -13.55
CA GLY A 252 8.25 15.55 -14.97
C GLY A 252 8.96 16.57 -15.88
N ARG A 253 9.08 17.82 -15.45
CA ARG A 253 9.81 18.88 -16.18
C ARG A 253 11.30 18.93 -15.86
N ALA A 254 11.70 18.44 -14.69
CA ALA A 254 13.10 18.49 -14.21
C ALA A 254 13.98 17.33 -14.71
N SER A 255 13.44 16.42 -15.53
CA SER A 255 14.08 15.18 -15.98
C SER A 255 15.26 15.38 -16.97
N GLY A 256 15.85 16.57 -17.04
CA GLY A 256 17.02 16.90 -17.87
C GLY A 256 18.36 16.97 -17.13
N ALA A 257 18.44 16.50 -15.89
CA ALA A 257 19.67 16.60 -15.09
C ALA A 257 20.66 15.48 -15.43
N THR A 258 21.89 15.86 -15.61
CA THR A 258 23.15 15.18 -15.81
C THR A 258 23.16 13.70 -15.39
N GLU A 259 23.59 12.82 -16.30
CA GLU A 259 23.97 11.44 -16.01
C GLU A 259 25.15 11.44 -15.01
N GLU A 260 24.85 11.23 -13.74
CA GLU A 260 25.89 10.93 -12.76
C GLU A 260 26.27 9.46 -12.89
N SER A 261 27.57 9.18 -12.86
CA SER A 261 28.14 7.84 -12.91
C SER A 261 27.89 7.12 -11.57
N GLY A 262 26.70 6.51 -11.41
CA GLY A 262 26.36 5.77 -10.20
C GLY A 262 24.92 5.20 -10.24
N PRO A 263 24.55 4.35 -9.26
CA PRO A 263 23.21 3.87 -9.15
C PRO A 263 22.24 5.02 -8.85
N SER A 264 21.11 5.01 -9.54
CA SER A 264 20.01 5.95 -9.29
C SER A 264 19.05 5.37 -8.26
N LEU A 265 18.36 6.25 -7.51
CA LEU A 265 17.34 5.85 -6.56
C LEU A 265 15.97 5.87 -7.23
N TYR A 266 15.18 4.83 -6.99
CA TYR A 266 13.86 4.63 -7.57
C TYR A 266 12.82 4.41 -6.47
N TRP A 267 11.88 5.32 -6.36
CA TRP A 267 10.75 5.24 -5.44
C TRP A 267 9.65 4.35 -6.02
N LEU A 268 9.19 3.37 -5.26
CA LEU A 268 8.13 2.42 -5.64
C LEU A 268 6.74 2.95 -5.29
N LEU A 269 5.87 3.02 -6.28
CA LEU A 269 4.44 3.28 -6.13
C LEU A 269 3.58 2.03 -6.33
N SER A 270 4.22 0.88 -6.49
CA SER A 270 3.63 -0.45 -6.62
C SER A 270 4.36 -1.45 -5.76
N LEU A 271 3.76 -2.62 -5.55
CA LEU A 271 4.51 -3.78 -5.08
C LEU A 271 5.55 -4.18 -6.12
N TYR A 272 6.68 -4.67 -5.64
CA TYR A 272 7.76 -5.10 -6.51
C TYR A 272 8.25 -6.51 -6.16
N SER A 273 8.46 -7.30 -7.20
CA SER A 273 9.18 -8.57 -7.15
C SER A 273 10.27 -8.54 -8.22
N PRO A 274 11.55 -8.80 -7.88
CA PRO A 274 12.64 -8.70 -8.84
C PRO A 274 12.43 -9.60 -10.05
N SER A 275 12.74 -9.08 -11.23
CA SER A 275 12.90 -9.87 -12.45
C SER A 275 14.33 -10.40 -12.56
N SER A 276 14.56 -11.38 -13.43
CA SER A 276 15.89 -11.94 -13.66
C SER A 276 16.88 -10.93 -14.29
N VAL A 277 16.37 -9.85 -14.88
CA VAL A 277 17.18 -8.81 -15.53
C VAL A 277 17.47 -7.62 -14.62
N ASP A 278 16.72 -7.48 -13.51
CA ASP A 278 16.91 -6.38 -12.58
C ASP A 278 18.29 -6.49 -11.87
N ARG A 279 18.95 -5.36 -11.75
CA ARG A 279 20.25 -5.23 -11.06
C ARG A 279 20.09 -4.22 -9.93
N ILE A 280 19.65 -4.74 -8.77
CA ILE A 280 19.37 -3.94 -7.59
C ILE A 280 20.58 -3.96 -6.65
N ASP A 281 21.03 -2.80 -6.25
CA ASP A 281 21.92 -2.62 -5.11
C ASP A 281 21.09 -2.55 -3.83
N TRP A 282 20.96 -3.70 -3.19
CA TRP A 282 20.16 -3.82 -1.97
C TRP A 282 20.72 -3.03 -0.79
N ALA A 283 22.05 -2.84 -0.75
CA ALA A 283 22.69 -2.09 0.33
C ALA A 283 22.49 -0.58 0.20
N GLY A 284 22.33 -0.09 -1.03
CA GLY A 284 22.09 1.33 -1.30
C GLY A 284 20.61 1.75 -1.25
N GLY A 285 19.71 0.82 -1.00
CA GLY A 285 18.26 1.07 -0.94
C GLY A 285 17.71 1.15 0.47
N ASP A 286 16.51 1.72 0.59
CA ASP A 286 15.70 1.71 1.82
C ASP A 286 14.34 1.08 1.49
N TYR A 287 14.11 -0.16 1.92
CA TYR A 287 12.95 -0.93 1.49
C TYR A 287 12.35 -1.78 2.60
N GLN A 288 11.05 -2.02 2.46
CA GLN A 288 10.28 -2.86 3.36
C GLN A 288 9.74 -4.10 2.64
N LEU A 289 9.81 -5.24 3.32
CA LEU A 289 9.23 -6.49 2.84
C LEU A 289 7.80 -6.65 3.35
N THR A 290 6.92 -7.11 2.46
CA THR A 290 5.55 -7.50 2.79
C THR A 290 5.26 -8.91 2.31
N LEU A 291 4.54 -9.68 3.12
CA LEU A 291 4.07 -11.00 2.74
C LEU A 291 2.70 -10.90 2.08
N ARG A 292 2.57 -11.50 0.89
CA ARG A 292 1.33 -11.47 0.12
C ARG A 292 0.77 -12.88 -0.05
N GLY A 293 -0.39 -13.13 0.56
CA GLY A 293 -1.17 -14.35 0.44
C GLY A 293 -2.51 -14.12 -0.27
N GLY A 294 -3.43 -15.04 -0.14
CA GLY A 294 -4.81 -14.93 -0.64
C GLY A 294 -5.33 -16.23 -1.26
N ARG A 295 -6.54 -16.17 -1.80
CA ARG A 295 -7.20 -17.31 -2.43
C ARG A 295 -7.25 -17.13 -3.95
N VAL A 296 -7.29 -18.25 -4.66
CA VAL A 296 -7.46 -18.26 -6.11
C VAL A 296 -8.91 -17.88 -6.44
N GLU A 297 -9.08 -16.91 -7.32
CA GLU A 297 -10.36 -16.56 -7.92
C GLU A 297 -10.45 -17.26 -9.29
N SER A 298 -11.00 -18.45 -9.31
CA SER A 298 -11.23 -19.24 -10.53
C SER A 298 -12.66 -19.76 -10.55
N ALA A 299 -13.27 -19.79 -11.73
CA ALA A 299 -14.57 -20.40 -11.93
C ALA A 299 -14.50 -21.92 -12.08
N GLY A 300 -13.29 -22.49 -12.21
CA GLY A 300 -13.05 -23.92 -12.37
C GLY A 300 -12.81 -24.65 -11.03
N PRO A 301 -12.55 -25.97 -11.10
CA PRO A 301 -12.15 -26.76 -9.95
C PRO A 301 -10.96 -26.12 -9.22
N GLY A 302 -11.01 -26.10 -7.88
CA GLY A 302 -9.97 -25.49 -7.05
C GLY A 302 -10.14 -23.98 -6.82
N GLY A 303 -11.23 -23.35 -7.27
CA GLY A 303 -11.59 -21.99 -6.87
C GLY A 303 -11.67 -21.88 -5.35
N GLY A 304 -11.06 -20.81 -4.78
CA GLY A 304 -10.96 -20.63 -3.33
C GLY A 304 -9.74 -21.30 -2.68
N ALA A 305 -8.93 -22.09 -3.40
CA ALA A 305 -7.67 -22.64 -2.89
C ALA A 305 -6.69 -21.54 -2.45
N LEU A 306 -5.87 -21.81 -1.44
CA LEU A 306 -4.87 -20.86 -0.97
C LEU A 306 -3.74 -20.73 -1.99
N LYS A 307 -3.43 -19.50 -2.38
CA LYS A 307 -2.24 -19.19 -3.20
C LYS A 307 -0.97 -19.40 -2.38
N LYS A 308 0.13 -19.74 -3.04
CA LYS A 308 1.46 -19.66 -2.42
C LYS A 308 1.72 -18.23 -1.96
N SER A 309 2.30 -18.09 -0.79
CA SER A 309 2.70 -16.79 -0.26
C SER A 309 3.94 -16.28 -0.99
N ALA A 310 3.95 -15.00 -1.34
CA ALA A 310 5.09 -14.33 -1.94
C ALA A 310 5.60 -13.21 -1.04
N ARG A 311 6.92 -13.12 -0.85
CA ARG A 311 7.57 -11.94 -0.25
C ARG A 311 7.81 -10.93 -1.35
N MET A 312 7.35 -9.71 -1.14
CA MET A 312 7.44 -8.62 -2.10
C MET A 312 7.94 -7.36 -1.40
N ILE A 313 8.50 -6.45 -2.17
CA ILE A 313 8.88 -5.14 -1.66
C ILE A 313 7.66 -4.22 -1.73
N ALA A 314 7.42 -3.52 -0.63
CA ALA A 314 6.25 -2.68 -0.44
C ALA A 314 6.39 -1.32 -1.13
N GLU A 315 5.25 -0.69 -1.36
CA GLU A 315 5.14 0.70 -1.79
C GLU A 315 5.83 1.64 -0.79
N GLY A 316 6.38 2.74 -1.27
CA GLY A 316 7.18 3.68 -0.47
C GLY A 316 8.66 3.31 -0.39
N SER A 317 9.03 2.07 -0.66
CA SER A 317 10.43 1.64 -0.71
C SER A 317 11.20 2.40 -1.79
N VAL A 318 12.48 2.58 -1.54
CA VAL A 318 13.44 3.20 -2.47
C VAL A 318 14.51 2.17 -2.81
N LEU A 319 14.66 1.89 -4.09
CA LEU A 319 15.64 0.94 -4.61
C LEU A 319 16.79 1.68 -5.28
N ALA A 320 18.01 1.27 -5.00
CA ALA A 320 19.18 1.72 -5.74
C ALA A 320 19.45 0.77 -6.92
N ALA A 321 19.53 1.30 -8.13
CA ALA A 321 19.79 0.51 -9.33
C ALA A 321 20.44 1.36 -10.43
N GLN A 322 21.19 0.71 -11.32
CA GLN A 322 21.77 1.41 -12.49
C GLN A 322 20.74 1.66 -13.59
N GLN A 323 19.73 0.80 -13.67
CA GLN A 323 18.63 0.91 -14.62
C GLN A 323 17.30 0.85 -13.86
N GLU A 324 16.26 1.41 -14.46
CA GLU A 324 14.92 1.36 -13.86
C GLU A 324 14.50 -0.10 -13.65
N PRO A 325 14.14 -0.48 -12.39
CA PRO A 325 13.62 -1.82 -12.11
C PRO A 325 12.35 -2.11 -12.89
N ALA A 326 12.31 -3.27 -13.55
CA ALA A 326 11.14 -3.70 -14.32
C ALA A 326 10.14 -4.48 -13.45
N GLY A 327 10.67 -5.35 -12.60
CA GLY A 327 9.88 -6.30 -11.84
C GLY A 327 9.29 -7.42 -12.68
N ALA A 328 8.74 -8.43 -12.02
CA ALA A 328 8.13 -9.59 -12.67
C ALA A 328 6.85 -10.05 -11.98
N ALA A 329 6.00 -10.73 -12.74
CA ALA A 329 4.90 -11.50 -12.16
C ALA A 329 5.44 -12.84 -11.61
N VAL A 330 4.95 -13.21 -10.44
CA VAL A 330 5.31 -14.47 -9.77
C VAL A 330 4.14 -15.46 -9.90
N ASN A 331 4.43 -16.69 -10.31
CA ASN A 331 3.43 -17.75 -10.26
C ASN A 331 3.22 -18.21 -8.82
N VAL A 332 2.04 -17.98 -8.28
CA VAL A 332 1.61 -18.31 -6.92
C VAL A 332 0.51 -19.39 -6.91
N ALA A 333 0.40 -20.16 -7.98
CA ALA A 333 -0.53 -21.27 -8.04
C ALA A 333 -0.26 -22.26 -6.89
N PRO A 334 -1.30 -22.84 -6.27
CA PRO A 334 -1.13 -24.01 -5.41
C PRO A 334 -0.42 -25.14 -6.15
N ASP A 335 0.13 -26.10 -5.41
CA ASP A 335 0.69 -27.29 -6.02
C ASP A 335 -0.41 -28.06 -6.77
N ASP A 336 -0.08 -28.63 -7.91
CA ASP A 336 -0.97 -29.37 -8.80
C ASP A 336 -2.20 -28.59 -9.32
N PHE A 337 -2.13 -27.26 -9.28
CA PHE A 337 -3.22 -26.42 -9.80
C PHE A 337 -3.22 -26.42 -11.33
N ALA A 338 -4.41 -26.50 -11.94
CA ALA A 338 -4.59 -26.74 -13.37
C ALA A 338 -3.98 -25.67 -14.31
N HIS A 339 -3.72 -24.46 -13.78
CA HIS A 339 -3.16 -23.36 -14.58
C HIS A 339 -2.32 -22.42 -13.70
N PRO A 340 -1.37 -21.65 -14.27
CA PRO A 340 -0.62 -20.67 -13.50
C PRO A 340 -1.53 -19.58 -12.95
N VAL A 341 -1.20 -19.09 -11.74
CA VAL A 341 -1.86 -17.96 -11.08
C VAL A 341 -0.81 -16.89 -10.83
N TYR A 342 -0.89 -15.79 -11.55
CA TYR A 342 0.11 -14.75 -11.50
C TYR A 342 -0.20 -13.71 -10.44
N ARG A 343 0.83 -13.31 -9.70
CA ARG A 343 0.84 -12.14 -8.83
C ARG A 343 1.78 -11.10 -9.42
N SER A 344 1.25 -9.94 -9.72
CA SER A 344 2.03 -8.83 -10.27
C SER A 344 3.02 -8.29 -9.24
N GLY A 345 4.29 -8.21 -9.64
CA GLY A 345 5.37 -7.50 -8.98
C GLY A 345 6.03 -6.51 -9.93
N PHE A 346 5.31 -6.04 -10.94
CA PHE A 346 5.81 -5.06 -11.92
C PHE A 346 6.09 -3.73 -11.24
N ALA A 347 7.32 -3.26 -11.36
CA ALA A 347 7.72 -2.00 -10.79
C ALA A 347 7.06 -0.83 -11.51
N LEU A 348 6.34 0.00 -10.76
CA LEU A 348 6.00 1.33 -11.18
C LEU A 348 6.78 2.30 -10.31
N THR A 349 7.90 2.76 -10.85
CA THR A 349 8.90 3.54 -10.14
C THR A 349 8.94 4.99 -10.60
N LEU A 350 9.46 5.81 -9.72
CA LEU A 350 9.84 7.18 -10.03
C LEU A 350 11.33 7.36 -9.67
N LYS A 351 12.15 7.74 -10.66
CA LYS A 351 13.54 8.10 -10.40
C LYS A 351 13.58 9.35 -9.53
N LEU A 352 14.24 9.25 -8.36
CA LEU A 352 14.37 10.35 -7.45
C LEU A 352 15.46 11.33 -7.93
N PRO A 353 15.24 12.64 -7.77
CA PRO A 353 16.29 13.62 -8.00
C PRO A 353 17.40 13.44 -6.96
N VAL A 354 18.62 13.70 -7.35
CA VAL A 354 19.73 13.78 -6.40
C VAL A 354 19.55 15.03 -5.56
N ILE A 355 19.17 14.85 -4.31
CA ILE A 355 19.11 15.95 -3.35
C ILE A 355 20.56 16.23 -2.92
N ARG A 356 21.23 17.19 -3.56
CA ARG A 356 22.47 17.71 -3.01
C ARG A 356 22.12 18.38 -1.69
N ALA A 357 22.60 17.81 -0.57
CA ALA A 357 22.66 18.55 0.67
C ALA A 357 23.34 19.88 0.33
N ALA A 358 22.69 21.00 0.64
CA ALA A 358 23.35 22.28 0.58
C ALA A 358 24.61 22.10 1.43
N SER A 359 25.76 22.01 0.77
CA SER A 359 27.03 22.00 1.47
C SER A 359 27.04 23.26 2.32
N ASP A 360 27.11 23.08 3.62
CA ASP A 360 27.51 24.11 4.55
C ASP A 360 28.93 24.56 4.18
N SER A 361 29.03 25.32 3.09
CA SER A 361 30.15 26.18 2.85
C SER A 361 29.78 27.54 3.43
N MET A 362 29.63 27.61 4.75
CA MET A 362 30.05 28.81 5.46
C MET A 362 31.58 28.87 5.31
N PRO A 363 32.12 29.92 4.72
CA PRO A 363 33.54 30.14 4.82
C PRO A 363 33.86 30.22 6.32
N VAL A 364 34.65 29.30 6.82
CA VAL A 364 35.33 29.47 8.09
C VAL A 364 36.25 30.64 7.83
N GLU A 365 35.84 31.84 8.21
CA GLU A 365 36.77 32.96 8.44
C GLU A 365 37.69 32.47 9.54
N THR A 366 38.89 32.07 9.14
CA THR A 366 40.01 31.92 10.05
C THR A 366 40.30 33.33 10.58
N PRO A 367 40.22 33.55 11.90
CA PRO A 367 40.72 34.81 12.47
C PRO A 367 42.21 34.87 12.18
N SER A 368 42.64 35.93 11.52
CA SER A 368 44.05 36.27 11.35
C SER A 368 44.71 36.34 12.70
N ASP A 369 45.76 35.56 12.89
CA ASP A 369 46.74 35.73 13.97
C ASP A 369 47.30 37.14 13.94
N GLU A 370 47.00 37.90 14.97
CA GLU A 370 47.86 38.93 15.57
C GLU A 370 47.13 39.54 16.75
N GLU A 371 47.30 38.92 17.92
CA GLU A 371 47.46 39.60 19.21
C GLU A 371 47.92 38.57 20.26
N ALA A 372 49.24 38.58 20.45
CA ALA A 372 49.87 37.84 21.52
C ALA A 372 49.47 38.48 22.87
N LEU A 373 48.68 37.75 23.65
CA LEU A 373 48.47 38.05 25.07
C LEU A 373 49.22 37.03 25.91
N GLU A 374 50.13 37.52 26.70
CA GLU A 374 51.00 36.84 27.66
C GLU A 374 50.21 35.96 28.64
N PRO A 375 50.78 34.87 29.13
CA PRO A 375 50.10 33.95 30.05
C PRO A 375 50.09 34.54 31.47
N ARG A 376 48.90 34.60 32.08
CA ARG A 376 48.73 34.84 33.51
C ARG A 376 48.89 33.49 34.27
N PRO A 377 49.52 33.47 35.43
CA PRO A 377 49.75 32.23 36.20
C PRO A 377 48.48 31.71 36.87
N CYS A 378 48.33 30.43 36.82
CA CYS A 378 47.29 29.67 37.54
C CYS A 378 47.47 29.75 39.05
N GLU A 379 46.51 30.32 39.72
CA GLU A 379 46.32 30.09 41.17
C GLU A 379 45.41 28.86 41.36
N ALA A 380 45.86 27.90 42.13
CA ALA A 380 45.17 26.71 42.55
C ALA A 380 44.18 27.06 43.68
N PRO A 381 42.93 26.55 43.64
CA PRO A 381 42.09 26.60 44.84
C PRO A 381 42.43 25.48 45.80
N ALA A 382 42.56 25.86 47.06
CA ALA A 382 42.87 25.03 48.21
C ALA A 382 41.81 23.99 48.51
N ALA A 383 42.27 22.87 49.01
CA ALA A 383 41.50 21.76 49.58
C ALA A 383 40.63 22.23 50.76
N ALA A 384 39.40 21.81 50.79
CA ALA A 384 38.57 21.75 52.00
C ALA A 384 38.17 20.33 52.25
N THR A 385 38.58 19.87 53.42
CA THR A 385 38.47 18.58 54.05
C THR A 385 37.05 18.20 54.43
N ALA A 386 36.90 16.88 54.56
CA ALA A 386 35.81 16.04 55.01
C ALA A 386 35.14 16.40 56.35
N ALA A 387 33.90 15.97 56.45
CA ALA A 387 33.24 15.33 57.62
C ALA A 387 31.88 14.90 57.11
N GLU A 388 31.59 13.57 56.99
CA GLU A 388 31.14 12.63 58.05
C GLU A 388 29.78 13.04 58.66
N GLU A 389 28.79 12.26 58.43
CA GLU A 389 27.98 11.32 59.26
C GLU A 389 26.69 11.01 58.53
N ALA A 390 26.35 9.80 58.16
CA ALA A 390 25.81 8.65 58.88
C ALA A 390 24.45 8.91 59.58
N ALA A 391 23.40 8.26 59.07
CA ALA A 391 22.24 7.67 59.73
C ALA A 391 21.40 6.99 58.67
N ALA A 392 21.33 5.70 58.44
CA ALA A 392 20.85 4.58 59.19
C ALA A 392 19.36 4.66 59.60
N GLY A 393 18.59 3.65 59.13
CA GLY A 393 17.24 3.32 59.61
C GLY A 393 16.40 2.79 58.45
N GLU A 394 16.49 1.52 58.05
CA GLU A 394 15.83 0.35 58.61
C GLU A 394 14.28 0.48 58.71
N ALA A 395 13.57 -0.29 57.87
CA ALA A 395 12.60 -1.23 58.34
C ALA A 395 12.00 -2.04 57.14
N ALA A 396 12.33 -3.29 57.16
CA ALA A 396 11.64 -4.39 56.50
C ALA A 396 10.38 -4.78 57.27
N LYS A 397 9.42 -5.37 56.57
CA LYS A 397 8.53 -6.50 56.97
C LYS A 397 7.59 -6.75 55.77
N GLU A 398 7.74 -7.88 55.05
CA GLU A 398 7.26 -9.23 55.36
C GLU A 398 5.77 -9.31 55.75
N SER A 399 4.95 -9.90 54.82
CA SER A 399 3.96 -10.93 55.15
C SER A 399 3.57 -11.61 53.82
N THR A 400 4.05 -12.80 53.53
CA THR A 400 3.45 -14.13 53.70
C THR A 400 2.03 -14.24 53.14
N GLY A 401 1.90 -15.13 52.12
CA GLY A 401 0.66 -15.67 51.59
C GLY A 401 -0.16 -16.51 52.59
N PRO A 402 -1.17 -17.23 52.24
CA PRO A 402 -1.04 -18.53 51.55
C PRO A 402 -2.15 -18.79 50.46
N GLU A 403 -1.79 -19.72 49.58
CA GLU A 403 -2.41 -20.93 49.06
C GLU A 403 -3.92 -21.16 49.31
N ASP A 404 -4.58 -21.56 48.26
CA ASP A 404 -5.40 -22.75 48.02
C ASP A 404 -6.39 -22.39 46.88
N GLY A 405 -6.43 -23.07 45.78
CA GLY A 405 -6.74 -24.47 45.59
C GLY A 405 -8.13 -24.55 45.00
N ALA A 406 -8.26 -24.90 43.72
CA ALA A 406 -9.25 -25.85 43.26
C ALA A 406 -9.26 -25.92 41.71
N SER A 407 -8.78 -27.02 41.23
CA SER A 407 -9.08 -27.60 39.94
C SER A 407 -10.54 -28.00 39.87
N GLU A 408 -11.22 -27.61 38.78
CA GLU A 408 -12.38 -28.38 38.32
C GLU A 408 -12.23 -28.73 36.85
N ASP A 409 -11.96 -29.99 36.64
CA ASP A 409 -12.20 -30.74 35.39
C ASP A 409 -13.67 -30.67 35.02
N VAL A 410 -13.98 -30.31 33.81
CA VAL A 410 -15.26 -30.66 33.19
C VAL A 410 -14.99 -31.36 31.86
N ALA A 411 -15.45 -32.56 31.87
CA ALA A 411 -15.37 -33.60 30.88
C ALA A 411 -15.88 -33.23 29.47
N SER A 412 -15.18 -33.81 28.53
CA SER A 412 -15.65 -34.05 27.16
C SER A 412 -16.91 -34.94 27.15
N GLU A 413 -18.00 -34.49 26.54
CA GLU A 413 -19.08 -35.33 26.09
C GLU A 413 -18.99 -35.54 24.58
N ASP A 414 -18.73 -36.78 24.24
CA ASP A 414 -18.93 -37.42 22.93
C ASP A 414 -20.43 -37.45 22.58
N VAL A 415 -20.79 -37.04 21.37
CA VAL A 415 -22.09 -37.34 20.77
C VAL A 415 -21.85 -38.07 19.44
N PRO A 416 -22.48 -39.21 19.28
CA PRO A 416 -22.17 -40.18 18.19
C PRO A 416 -22.81 -39.79 16.86
N SER A 417 -22.10 -40.17 15.81
CA SER A 417 -22.53 -40.19 14.42
C SER A 417 -23.66 -41.21 14.18
N GLU A 418 -24.80 -40.77 13.75
CA GLU A 418 -25.79 -41.65 13.11
C GLU A 418 -25.62 -41.63 11.60
N SER A 419 -25.31 -42.81 11.10
CA SER A 419 -25.38 -43.21 9.70
C SER A 419 -26.82 -43.54 9.34
N VAL A 420 -27.37 -42.87 8.33
CA VAL A 420 -28.59 -43.34 7.65
C VAL A 420 -28.24 -43.74 6.23
N THR A 421 -28.35 -45.05 6.05
CA THR A 421 -28.30 -45.77 4.78
C THR A 421 -29.59 -45.60 4.00
N GLY A 422 -29.43 -45.43 2.69
CA GLY A 422 -30.17 -45.96 1.56
C GLY A 422 -31.66 -45.91 1.50
N GLU A 423 -32.13 -45.42 0.35
CA GLU A 423 -33.15 -46.15 -0.42
C GLU A 423 -33.14 -45.69 -1.89
N GLU A 424 -32.99 -46.70 -2.76
CA GLU A 424 -33.19 -46.64 -4.20
C GLU A 424 -34.68 -46.53 -4.51
N ALA A 425 -35.05 -45.76 -5.53
CA ALA A 425 -36.27 -46.03 -6.33
C ALA A 425 -36.08 -45.45 -7.74
N THR A 426 -35.75 -46.29 -8.67
CA THR A 426 -36.33 -46.72 -9.96
C THR A 426 -37.14 -45.65 -10.74
N SER A 427 -36.61 -45.45 -11.96
CA SER A 427 -37.20 -45.35 -13.30
C SER A 427 -38.66 -44.93 -13.47
N GLU A 428 -38.89 -44.02 -14.39
CA GLU A 428 -39.81 -44.17 -15.51
C GLU A 428 -39.50 -43.25 -16.67
N GLU A 429 -39.49 -43.87 -17.84
CA GLU A 429 -39.36 -43.34 -19.20
C GLU A 429 -40.58 -42.52 -19.62
N SER A 430 -40.34 -41.81 -20.67
CA SER A 430 -41.19 -41.36 -21.79
C SER A 430 -41.33 -39.83 -21.87
N GLU A 431 -41.24 -39.14 -22.97
CA GLU A 431 -41.41 -39.39 -24.40
C GLU A 431 -40.94 -38.14 -25.17
N GLU A 432 -40.37 -38.40 -26.33
CA GLU A 432 -40.11 -37.47 -27.44
C GLU A 432 -41.28 -36.54 -27.78
N ARG A 433 -40.97 -35.30 -28.07
CA ARG A 433 -41.57 -34.54 -29.18
C ARG A 433 -40.74 -33.30 -29.54
N SER A 434 -40.11 -33.34 -30.68
CA SER A 434 -39.93 -32.26 -31.64
C SER A 434 -40.91 -32.52 -32.82
N PRO A 435 -41.05 -31.59 -33.80
CA PRO A 435 -40.60 -30.22 -34.01
C PRO A 435 -41.70 -29.28 -34.59
N ASP A 436 -41.23 -28.09 -35.00
CA ASP A 436 -41.72 -27.19 -36.04
C ASP A 436 -42.73 -26.07 -35.72
N GLU A 437 -42.32 -24.92 -36.29
CA GLU A 437 -43.10 -23.79 -36.81
C GLU A 437 -43.58 -22.68 -35.83
N LEU A 438 -42.91 -21.57 -35.74
CA LEU A 438 -43.14 -20.30 -36.46
C LEU A 438 -42.12 -19.22 -36.07
#